data_0557d5514e00cb1066005c0163892f23
#
_entry.id   0557d5514e00cb1066005c0163892f23
#
_cell.length_a   1.000
_cell.length_b   1.000
_cell.length_c   1.000
_cell.angle_alpha   90.00
_cell.angle_beta   90.00
_cell.angle_gamma   90.00
#
_symmetry.space_group_name_H-M   'P 1'
#
loop_
_entity.id
_entity.type
_entity.pdbx_description
1 polymer ?
#
loop_
_entity_poly.entity_id
_entity_poly.type
_entity_poly.pdbx_seq_one_letter_code
_entity_poly.pdbx_strand_id
1 'polypeptide(L)'
;MALISMCCHDTIENERSKYTWRTLESLMDTSGSNNRIIVVDNNSCDKTKEILKDYKKYITIITNTENVGTAKAINQAWAYRKQNEVVIKMDNDVVINNYGWVEEMELAIRLGGYGILGLKRKDLMQSPTSQSIWKTELKMLPHEKGDNWVVVEESEDIMGTCTMFHPSLTDKMGGLMQAGVYGFDDTLACIRAKLLGYKLAFLPHIDIDHIDVGGDAYTEWKRKYAGEKMEEFYKIKEGLINGTIPIKVEL
;
A
#
# COMPACT_ATOMS: atom_id res chain seq x y z
N MET A 1 9.41 -9.25 -10.93
CA MET A 1 10.28 -8.41 -10.06
C MET A 1 9.50 -7.15 -9.73
N ALA A 2 9.34 -6.88 -8.44
CA ALA A 2 8.56 -5.77 -7.94
C ALA A 2 9.44 -4.74 -7.19
N LEU A 3 8.97 -3.51 -7.10
CA LEU A 3 9.46 -2.49 -6.19
C LEU A 3 8.51 -2.41 -4.99
N ILE A 4 8.96 -2.86 -3.84
CA ILE A 4 8.23 -2.73 -2.57
C ILE A 4 8.63 -1.41 -1.92
N SER A 5 7.66 -0.58 -1.63
CA SER A 5 7.85 0.73 -1.01
C SER A 5 7.14 0.78 0.35
N MET A 6 7.86 1.14 1.38
CA MET A 6 7.36 1.31 2.74
C MET A 6 7.76 2.68 3.25
N CYS A 7 6.83 3.36 3.93
CA CYS A 7 7.11 4.60 4.64
C CYS A 7 6.98 4.36 6.14
N CYS A 8 7.90 4.86 6.92
CA CYS A 8 7.79 4.87 8.39
C CYS A 8 7.91 6.29 8.94
N HIS A 9 7.12 6.59 9.96
CA HIS A 9 7.21 7.79 10.79
C HIS A 9 7.00 7.38 12.24
N ASP A 10 8.07 6.88 12.84
CA ASP A 10 8.07 6.34 14.19
C ASP A 10 8.69 7.37 15.12
N THR A 11 7.94 7.80 16.10
CA THR A 11 8.40 8.74 17.11
C THR A 11 8.57 8.05 18.46
N ILE A 12 9.18 8.74 19.41
CA ILE A 12 9.28 8.23 20.78
C ILE A 12 7.87 8.06 21.38
N GLU A 13 6.98 9.00 21.08
CA GLU A 13 5.62 9.05 21.63
C GLU A 13 4.70 7.98 21.03
N ASN A 14 4.89 7.62 19.75
CA ASN A 14 4.05 6.61 19.09
C ASN A 14 4.60 5.19 19.21
N GLU A 15 5.84 5.00 19.68
CA GLU A 15 6.51 3.72 19.94
C GLU A 15 6.43 2.69 18.77
N ARG A 16 6.35 3.15 17.53
CA ARG A 16 6.09 2.29 16.36
C ARG A 16 7.32 1.58 15.81
N SER A 17 8.52 1.93 16.26
CA SER A 17 9.78 1.29 15.80
C SER A 17 9.74 -0.24 15.87
N LYS A 18 9.02 -0.80 16.84
CA LYS A 18 8.82 -2.25 17.00
C LYS A 18 8.02 -2.88 15.83
N TYR A 19 7.08 -2.13 15.26
CA TYR A 19 6.27 -2.58 14.13
C TYR A 19 7.11 -2.52 12.85
N THR A 20 7.81 -1.40 12.62
CA THR A 20 8.75 -1.26 11.49
C THR A 20 9.76 -2.41 11.46
N TRP A 21 10.34 -2.76 12.61
CA TRP A 21 11.26 -3.90 12.72
C TRP A 21 10.59 -5.22 12.31
N ARG A 22 9.42 -5.55 12.87
CA ARG A 22 8.71 -6.79 12.54
C ARG A 22 8.28 -6.87 11.08
N THR A 23 7.85 -5.75 10.50
CA THR A 23 7.51 -5.67 9.07
C THR A 23 8.75 -5.95 8.20
N LEU A 24 9.91 -5.38 8.55
CA LEU A 24 11.16 -5.63 7.84
C LEU A 24 11.59 -7.08 7.94
N GLU A 25 11.52 -7.72 9.13
CA GLU A 25 11.80 -9.15 9.25
C GLU A 25 10.92 -9.98 8.32
N SER A 26 9.61 -9.74 8.35
CA SER A 26 8.67 -10.44 7.48
C SER A 26 8.99 -10.25 6.00
N LEU A 27 9.35 -9.03 5.58
CA LEU A 27 9.74 -8.74 4.20
C LEU A 27 11.03 -9.47 3.80
N MET A 28 12.04 -9.52 4.68
CA MET A 28 13.28 -10.23 4.38
C MET A 28 13.04 -11.72 4.20
N ASP A 29 12.14 -12.29 4.98
CA ASP A 29 11.85 -13.72 4.93
C ASP A 29 10.99 -14.11 3.72
N THR A 30 9.99 -13.32 3.38
CA THR A 30 8.89 -13.78 2.51
C THR A 30 8.81 -13.11 1.15
N SER A 31 9.41 -11.92 0.95
CA SER A 31 9.23 -11.15 -0.29
C SER A 31 10.03 -11.66 -1.49
N GLY A 32 10.98 -12.58 -1.27
CA GLY A 32 11.86 -13.10 -2.31
C GLY A 32 13.04 -12.18 -2.66
N SER A 33 14.19 -12.77 -2.99
CA SER A 33 15.45 -12.04 -3.20
C SER A 33 15.51 -11.22 -4.49
N ASN A 34 14.59 -11.43 -5.42
CA ASN A 34 14.55 -10.72 -6.70
C ASN A 34 13.82 -9.38 -6.64
N ASN A 35 13.15 -9.08 -5.52
CA ASN A 35 12.38 -7.85 -5.35
C ASN A 35 13.24 -6.76 -4.72
N ARG A 36 12.96 -5.51 -5.08
CA ARG A 36 13.66 -4.35 -4.54
C ARG A 36 12.81 -3.73 -3.45
N ILE A 37 13.44 -3.41 -2.33
CA ILE A 37 12.76 -2.78 -1.19
C ILE A 37 13.34 -1.38 -0.99
N ILE A 38 12.48 -0.38 -1.01
CA ILE A 38 12.82 1.00 -0.65
C ILE A 38 12.00 1.40 0.57
N VAL A 39 12.70 1.77 1.62
CA VAL A 39 12.09 2.30 2.84
C VAL A 39 12.33 3.80 2.92
N VAL A 40 11.27 4.55 3.08
CA VAL A 40 11.35 6.00 3.30
C VAL A 40 11.19 6.28 4.78
N ASP A 41 12.30 6.64 5.42
CA ASP A 41 12.31 7.17 6.78
C ASP A 41 11.80 8.60 6.76
N ASN A 42 10.56 8.77 7.15
CA ASN A 42 9.86 10.04 7.10
C ASN A 42 10.05 10.85 8.39
N ASN A 43 11.31 11.06 8.78
CA ASN A 43 11.75 11.72 10.02
C ASN A 43 11.37 10.90 11.27
N SER A 44 11.81 9.65 11.33
CA SER A 44 11.62 8.79 12.51
C SER A 44 12.66 9.07 13.60
N CYS A 45 12.41 8.53 14.79
CA CYS A 45 13.33 8.58 15.93
C CYS A 45 14.60 7.73 15.71
N ASP A 46 15.61 7.94 16.51
CA ASP A 46 16.92 7.30 16.36
C ASP A 46 16.81 5.76 16.41
N LYS A 47 15.92 5.21 17.24
CA LYS A 47 15.69 3.76 17.31
C LYS A 47 15.29 3.16 15.96
N THR A 48 14.41 3.81 15.23
CA THR A 48 14.04 3.36 13.87
C THR A 48 15.20 3.50 12.90
N LYS A 49 15.97 4.58 12.98
CA LYS A 49 17.16 4.78 12.14
C LYS A 49 18.22 3.71 12.38
N GLU A 50 18.41 3.27 13.62
CA GLU A 50 19.29 2.15 13.96
C GLU A 50 18.78 0.84 13.34
N ILE A 51 17.49 0.54 13.49
CA ILE A 51 16.86 -0.63 12.86
C ILE A 51 17.11 -0.59 11.34
N LEU A 52 16.79 0.50 10.67
CA LEU A 52 16.98 0.62 9.22
C LEU A 52 18.44 0.42 8.80
N LYS A 53 19.38 0.89 9.60
CA LYS A 53 20.82 0.72 9.35
C LYS A 53 21.24 -0.76 9.34
N ASP A 54 20.63 -1.61 10.16
CA ASP A 54 20.93 -3.05 10.19
C ASP A 54 20.49 -3.73 8.90
N TYR A 55 19.45 -3.23 8.25
CA TYR A 55 18.95 -3.76 6.96
C TYR A 55 19.55 -3.11 5.71
N LYS A 56 20.45 -2.14 5.83
CA LYS A 56 21.01 -1.35 4.70
C LYS A 56 21.64 -2.16 3.57
N LYS A 57 22.00 -3.42 3.81
CA LYS A 57 22.54 -4.33 2.79
C LYS A 57 21.45 -4.90 1.87
N TYR A 58 20.19 -4.87 2.32
CA TYR A 58 19.06 -5.52 1.67
C TYR A 58 18.03 -4.52 1.15
N ILE A 59 18.03 -3.30 1.70
CA ILE A 59 17.06 -2.25 1.37
C ILE A 59 17.77 -0.97 0.95
N THR A 60 17.09 -0.16 0.14
CA THR A 60 17.45 1.24 -0.08
C THR A 60 16.70 2.12 0.92
N ILE A 61 17.41 3.04 1.56
CA ILE A 61 16.82 3.95 2.55
C ILE A 61 16.84 5.37 1.98
N ILE A 62 15.68 6.02 1.99
CA ILE A 62 15.51 7.46 1.73
C ILE A 62 15.16 8.10 3.05
N THR A 63 15.86 9.16 3.45
CA THR A 63 15.63 9.83 4.74
C THR A 63 15.15 11.25 4.52
N ASN A 64 14.00 11.59 5.09
CA ASN A 64 13.45 12.93 5.12
C ASN A 64 13.80 13.63 6.44
N THR A 65 13.96 14.94 6.40
CA THR A 65 14.22 15.77 7.59
C THR A 65 12.94 16.19 8.31
N GLU A 66 11.77 15.96 7.70
CA GLU A 66 10.45 16.24 8.25
C GLU A 66 9.45 15.17 7.77
N ASN A 67 8.31 15.06 8.42
CA ASN A 67 7.22 14.21 7.95
C ASN A 67 6.48 14.86 6.77
N VAL A 68 6.81 14.42 5.56
CA VAL A 68 6.20 14.94 4.31
C VAL A 68 4.85 14.30 3.97
N GLY A 69 4.39 13.35 4.80
CA GLY A 69 3.18 12.55 4.57
C GLY A 69 3.43 11.27 3.79
N THR A 70 2.50 10.31 3.93
CA THR A 70 2.64 8.96 3.38
C THR A 70 2.76 8.95 1.87
N ALA A 71 1.83 9.62 1.16
CA ALA A 71 1.82 9.62 -0.29
C ALA A 71 3.10 10.22 -0.89
N LYS A 72 3.56 11.36 -0.38
CA LYS A 72 4.80 11.99 -0.86
C LYS A 72 6.02 11.12 -0.59
N ALA A 73 6.09 10.49 0.58
CA ALA A 73 7.17 9.58 0.93
C ALA A 73 7.19 8.36 -0.01
N ILE A 74 6.05 7.72 -0.24
CA ILE A 74 5.94 6.60 -1.18
C ILE A 74 6.30 7.03 -2.61
N ASN A 75 5.90 8.23 -3.04
CA ASN A 75 6.24 8.78 -4.36
C ASN A 75 7.76 8.95 -4.54
N GLN A 76 8.50 9.29 -3.49
CA GLN A 76 9.97 9.31 -3.54
C GLN A 76 10.55 7.92 -3.86
N ALA A 77 9.97 6.84 -3.29
CA ALA A 77 10.38 5.49 -3.63
C ALA A 77 9.96 5.10 -5.06
N TRP A 78 8.77 5.48 -5.49
CA TRP A 78 8.25 5.17 -6.83
C TRP A 78 9.01 5.89 -7.96
N ALA A 79 9.66 7.00 -7.70
CA ALA A 79 10.57 7.66 -8.64
C ALA A 79 11.74 6.76 -9.10
N TYR A 80 12.08 5.73 -8.32
CA TYR A 80 13.08 4.70 -8.68
C TYR A 80 12.50 3.50 -9.44
N ARG A 81 11.20 3.51 -9.77
CA ARG A 81 10.54 2.44 -10.52
C ARG A 81 11.18 2.28 -11.91
N LYS A 82 11.40 1.02 -12.30
CA LYS A 82 11.82 0.70 -13.67
C LYS A 82 10.61 0.58 -14.59
N GLN A 83 10.86 0.67 -15.89
CA GLN A 83 9.82 0.45 -16.88
C GLN A 83 9.19 -0.94 -16.71
N ASN A 84 7.85 -1.02 -16.78
CA ASN A 84 7.05 -2.25 -16.61
C ASN A 84 7.20 -2.94 -15.25
N GLU A 85 7.83 -2.32 -14.28
CA GLU A 85 7.92 -2.83 -12.91
C GLU A 85 6.62 -2.57 -12.16
N VAL A 86 6.07 -3.58 -11.51
CA VAL A 86 4.97 -3.39 -10.55
C VAL A 86 5.51 -2.71 -9.31
N VAL A 87 4.71 -1.88 -8.69
CA VAL A 87 5.04 -1.25 -7.40
C VAL A 87 4.08 -1.74 -6.33
N ILE A 88 4.61 -1.93 -5.13
CA ILE A 88 3.83 -2.29 -3.94
C ILE A 88 3.99 -1.16 -2.93
N LYS A 89 2.87 -0.62 -2.46
CA LYS A 89 2.82 0.22 -1.27
C LYS A 89 2.48 -0.67 -0.08
N MET A 90 3.24 -0.56 0.98
CA MET A 90 3.08 -1.35 2.19
C MET A 90 3.19 -0.46 3.44
N ASP A 91 2.32 -0.67 4.41
CA ASP A 91 2.40 0.00 5.71
C ASP A 91 3.50 -0.66 6.58
N ASN A 92 4.03 0.07 7.55
CA ASN A 92 5.12 -0.38 8.41
C ASN A 92 4.66 -1.16 9.66
N ASP A 93 3.44 -1.67 9.64
CA ASP A 93 2.82 -2.45 10.71
C ASP A 93 2.14 -3.73 10.19
N VAL A 94 2.73 -4.32 9.16
CA VAL A 94 2.20 -5.48 8.43
C VAL A 94 3.18 -6.64 8.50
N VAL A 95 2.65 -7.83 8.80
CA VAL A 95 3.39 -9.09 8.74
C VAL A 95 2.71 -10.02 7.73
N ILE A 96 3.50 -10.54 6.79
CA ILE A 96 3.07 -11.52 5.80
C ILE A 96 3.86 -12.80 6.02
N ASN A 97 3.17 -13.91 6.27
CA ASN A 97 3.79 -15.20 6.58
C ASN A 97 3.85 -16.14 5.36
N ASN A 98 3.29 -15.74 4.23
CA ASN A 98 3.23 -16.55 3.02
C ASN A 98 4.46 -16.27 2.14
N TYR A 99 5.23 -17.31 1.82
CA TYR A 99 6.30 -17.19 0.81
C TYR A 99 5.70 -17.08 -0.59
N GLY A 100 6.36 -16.32 -1.48
CA GLY A 100 5.93 -16.18 -2.88
C GLY A 100 4.72 -15.26 -3.09
N TRP A 101 4.30 -14.53 -2.09
CA TRP A 101 3.14 -13.64 -2.15
C TRP A 101 3.28 -12.53 -3.21
N VAL A 102 4.51 -12.04 -3.43
CA VAL A 102 4.78 -11.00 -4.44
C VAL A 102 4.57 -11.54 -5.85
N GLU A 103 5.10 -12.72 -6.13
CA GLU A 103 4.99 -13.39 -7.43
C GLU A 103 3.53 -13.74 -7.72
N GLU A 104 2.79 -14.16 -6.72
CA GLU A 104 1.38 -14.50 -6.86
C GLU A 104 0.51 -13.26 -7.09
N MET A 105 0.76 -12.16 -6.37
CA MET A 105 0.14 -10.87 -6.66
C MET A 105 0.48 -10.37 -8.08
N GLU A 106 1.75 -10.50 -8.50
CA GLU A 106 2.18 -10.09 -9.85
C GLU A 106 1.48 -10.93 -10.94
N LEU A 107 1.34 -12.22 -10.71
CA LEU A 107 0.59 -13.11 -11.60
C LEU A 107 -0.88 -12.69 -11.67
N ALA A 108 -1.55 -12.55 -10.55
CA ALA A 108 -2.97 -12.22 -10.46
C ALA A 108 -3.29 -10.85 -11.10
N ILE A 109 -2.49 -9.82 -10.81
CA ILE A 109 -2.73 -8.47 -11.34
C ILE A 109 -2.57 -8.42 -12.86
N ARG A 110 -1.62 -9.18 -13.42
CA ARG A 110 -1.38 -9.24 -14.87
C ARG A 110 -2.43 -10.08 -15.58
N LEU A 111 -2.79 -11.26 -15.05
CA LEU A 111 -3.81 -12.13 -15.63
C LEU A 111 -5.19 -11.45 -15.66
N GLY A 112 -5.57 -10.80 -14.58
CA GLY A 112 -6.86 -10.14 -14.46
C GLY A 112 -6.92 -8.74 -15.06
N GLY A 113 -5.77 -8.13 -15.40
CA GLY A 113 -5.71 -6.75 -15.87
C GLY A 113 -6.17 -5.73 -14.82
N TYR A 114 -6.06 -6.09 -13.53
CA TYR A 114 -6.44 -5.20 -12.44
C TYR A 114 -5.49 -4.01 -12.34
N GLY A 115 -6.02 -2.84 -11.98
CA GLY A 115 -5.17 -1.68 -11.72
C GLY A 115 -4.50 -1.75 -10.36
N ILE A 116 -5.25 -2.18 -9.35
CA ILE A 116 -4.78 -2.34 -7.97
C ILE A 116 -5.21 -3.70 -7.45
N LEU A 117 -4.28 -4.40 -6.82
CA LEU A 117 -4.51 -5.66 -6.12
C LEU A 117 -4.04 -5.53 -4.67
N GLY A 118 -4.94 -5.81 -3.72
CA GLY A 118 -4.64 -5.74 -2.28
C GLY A 118 -4.53 -7.10 -1.61
N LEU A 119 -3.88 -7.14 -0.46
CA LEU A 119 -3.99 -8.24 0.48
C LEU A 119 -5.00 -7.92 1.58
N LYS A 120 -5.75 -8.91 2.04
CA LYS A 120 -6.76 -8.71 3.08
C LYS A 120 -6.15 -8.77 4.49
N ARG A 121 -6.62 -7.89 5.34
CA ARG A 121 -6.30 -7.93 6.77
C ARG A 121 -7.20 -8.94 7.49
N LYS A 122 -6.62 -9.84 8.26
CA LYS A 122 -7.35 -10.84 9.06
C LYS A 122 -8.30 -10.22 10.08
N ASP A 123 -7.87 -9.17 10.75
CA ASP A 123 -8.66 -8.49 11.78
C ASP A 123 -9.95 -7.85 11.23
N LEU A 124 -9.97 -7.47 9.95
CA LEU A 124 -11.14 -6.90 9.30
C LEU A 124 -12.10 -7.94 8.72
N MET A 125 -11.64 -9.18 8.55
CA MET A 125 -12.52 -10.28 8.12
C MET A 125 -13.56 -10.66 9.19
N GLN A 126 -13.28 -10.34 10.46
CA GLN A 126 -14.13 -10.63 11.62
C GLN A 126 -14.95 -9.43 12.09
N SER A 127 -14.72 -8.25 11.52
CA SER A 127 -15.36 -7.00 11.94
C SER A 127 -16.40 -6.55 10.92
N PRO A 128 -17.55 -6.01 11.34
CA PRO A 128 -18.51 -5.34 10.46
C PRO A 128 -18.01 -3.96 9.96
N THR A 129 -16.70 -3.79 9.86
CA THR A 129 -16.06 -2.56 9.35
C THR A 129 -16.12 -2.49 7.83
N SER A 130 -15.52 -1.45 7.25
CA SER A 130 -15.60 -1.05 5.84
C SER A 130 -15.56 -2.19 4.80
N GLN A 131 -14.86 -3.29 5.07
CA GLN A 131 -14.84 -4.43 4.13
C GLN A 131 -16.16 -5.18 4.00
N SER A 132 -17.00 -5.18 5.03
CA SER A 132 -18.31 -5.84 4.98
C SER A 132 -19.36 -5.06 4.21
N ILE A 133 -19.13 -3.77 3.98
CA ILE A 133 -20.03 -2.90 3.20
C ILE A 133 -19.65 -2.84 1.71
N TRP A 134 -18.45 -3.29 1.32
CA TRP A 134 -18.05 -3.33 -0.07
C TRP A 134 -18.65 -4.56 -0.76
N LYS A 135 -19.24 -4.34 -1.90
CA LYS A 135 -19.64 -5.45 -2.77
C LYS A 135 -18.39 -6.11 -3.31
N THR A 136 -18.29 -7.40 -3.08
CA THR A 136 -17.17 -8.21 -3.58
C THR A 136 -17.68 -9.41 -4.37
N GLU A 137 -16.91 -9.85 -5.36
CA GLU A 137 -17.21 -11.00 -6.19
C GLU A 137 -15.96 -11.84 -6.43
N LEU A 138 -16.03 -13.13 -6.11
CA LEU A 138 -14.94 -14.07 -6.40
C LEU A 138 -14.88 -14.35 -7.90
N LYS A 139 -13.68 -14.28 -8.46
CA LYS A 139 -13.35 -14.60 -9.85
C LYS A 139 -12.24 -15.64 -9.89
N MET A 140 -12.36 -16.55 -10.80
CA MET A 140 -11.32 -17.52 -11.13
C MET A 140 -10.65 -17.10 -12.43
N LEU A 141 -9.35 -16.85 -12.38
CA LEU A 141 -8.55 -16.46 -13.53
C LEU A 141 -7.79 -17.69 -14.03
N PRO A 142 -7.96 -18.11 -15.29
CA PRO A 142 -7.23 -19.25 -15.82
C PRO A 142 -5.74 -18.93 -15.95
N HIS A 143 -4.90 -19.80 -15.42
CA HIS A 143 -3.47 -19.70 -15.62
C HIS A 143 -3.12 -20.22 -17.01
N GLU A 144 -2.25 -19.51 -17.74
CA GLU A 144 -1.84 -19.87 -19.11
C GLU A 144 -1.15 -21.24 -19.22
N LYS A 145 -0.64 -21.77 -18.11
CA LYS A 145 0.08 -23.05 -18.02
C LYS A 145 -0.69 -24.06 -17.15
N GLY A 146 -1.54 -24.87 -17.78
CA GLY A 146 -2.18 -25.99 -17.15
C GLY A 146 -3.57 -25.71 -16.54
N ASP A 147 -4.08 -26.66 -15.73
CA ASP A 147 -5.42 -26.59 -15.11
C ASP A 147 -5.44 -25.75 -13.81
N ASN A 148 -4.46 -24.90 -13.60
CA ASN A 148 -4.36 -24.04 -12.43
C ASN A 148 -5.16 -22.75 -12.60
N TRP A 149 -5.74 -22.28 -11.49
CA TRP A 149 -6.54 -21.07 -11.42
C TRP A 149 -5.98 -20.15 -10.34
N VAL A 150 -6.01 -18.85 -10.60
CA VAL A 150 -5.79 -17.83 -9.57
C VAL A 150 -7.14 -17.28 -9.14
N VAL A 151 -7.43 -17.34 -7.85
CA VAL A 151 -8.67 -16.81 -7.30
C VAL A 151 -8.43 -15.39 -6.82
N VAL A 152 -9.25 -14.48 -7.29
CA VAL A 152 -9.26 -13.07 -6.84
C VAL A 152 -10.65 -12.69 -6.37
N GLU A 153 -10.74 -11.67 -5.56
CA GLU A 153 -12.00 -11.10 -5.10
C GLU A 153 -12.10 -9.66 -5.60
N GLU A 154 -12.89 -9.47 -6.68
CA GLU A 154 -13.15 -8.13 -7.22
C GLU A 154 -13.87 -7.27 -6.15
N SER A 155 -13.46 -6.03 -5.98
CA SER A 155 -13.99 -5.11 -4.98
C SER A 155 -14.14 -3.70 -5.55
N GLU A 156 -15.05 -2.93 -4.97
CA GLU A 156 -15.22 -1.52 -5.32
C GLU A 156 -14.13 -0.63 -4.74
N ASP A 157 -13.44 -1.09 -3.68
CA ASP A 157 -12.37 -0.35 -3.03
C ASP A 157 -11.34 -1.32 -2.43
N ILE A 158 -10.12 -0.86 -2.24
CA ILE A 158 -9.00 -1.64 -1.71
C ILE A 158 -8.38 -0.88 -0.54
N MET A 159 -8.15 -1.59 0.55
CA MET A 159 -7.48 -1.05 1.71
C MET A 159 -5.97 -0.92 1.46
N GLY A 160 -5.40 0.20 1.87
CA GLY A 160 -4.03 0.58 1.56
C GLY A 160 -2.92 -0.15 2.31
N THR A 161 -3.23 -1.13 3.15
CA THR A 161 -2.26 -1.80 4.04
C THR A 161 -1.12 -2.50 3.29
N CYS A 162 -1.45 -3.27 2.24
CA CYS A 162 -0.49 -3.84 1.29
C CYS A 162 -1.16 -3.91 -0.07
N THR A 163 -0.73 -3.06 -1.01
CA THR A 163 -1.35 -2.91 -2.32
C THR A 163 -0.32 -2.89 -3.43
N MET A 164 -0.56 -3.69 -4.47
CA MET A 164 0.22 -3.73 -5.70
C MET A 164 -0.49 -2.94 -6.79
N PHE A 165 0.27 -2.18 -7.57
CA PHE A 165 -0.22 -1.37 -8.68
C PHE A 165 0.32 -1.89 -10.00
N HIS A 166 -0.58 -2.04 -10.98
CA HIS A 166 -0.21 -2.46 -12.32
C HIS A 166 0.67 -1.41 -13.00
N PRO A 167 1.72 -1.81 -13.74
CA PRO A 167 2.62 -0.85 -14.39
C PRO A 167 1.90 0.18 -15.27
N SER A 168 0.92 -0.25 -16.07
CA SER A 168 0.17 0.67 -16.93
C SER A 168 -0.73 1.64 -16.18
N LEU A 169 -1.18 1.28 -14.96
CA LEU A 169 -1.88 2.21 -14.09
C LEU A 169 -0.91 3.26 -13.55
N THR A 170 0.26 2.83 -13.02
CA THR A 170 1.26 3.77 -12.51
C THR A 170 1.81 4.71 -13.59
N ASP A 171 1.93 4.26 -14.84
CA ASP A 171 2.32 5.12 -15.97
C ASP A 171 1.29 6.23 -16.24
N LYS A 172 -0.01 5.92 -16.09
CA LYS A 172 -1.10 6.89 -16.30
C LYS A 172 -1.37 7.75 -15.07
N MET A 173 -1.28 7.16 -13.89
CA MET A 173 -1.63 7.80 -12.62
C MET A 173 -0.45 8.60 -12.05
N GLY A 174 0.80 8.18 -12.33
CA GLY A 174 1.98 8.70 -11.65
C GLY A 174 1.99 8.31 -10.17
N GLY A 175 2.31 9.26 -9.30
CA GLY A 175 2.37 9.06 -7.85
C GLY A 175 1.02 8.97 -7.16
N LEU A 176 1.05 8.68 -5.87
CA LEU A 176 -0.12 8.73 -4.98
C LEU A 176 -0.52 10.17 -4.68
N MET A 177 -1.80 10.37 -4.36
CA MET A 177 -2.38 11.61 -3.83
C MET A 177 -2.82 11.40 -2.39
N GLN A 178 -2.87 12.47 -1.62
CA GLN A 178 -3.30 12.43 -0.23
C GLN A 178 -3.90 13.77 0.20
N ALA A 179 -4.89 13.73 1.07
CA ALA A 179 -5.38 14.90 1.79
C ALA A 179 -4.55 15.07 3.08
N GLY A 180 -3.73 16.13 3.14
CA GLY A 180 -2.82 16.35 4.26
C GLY A 180 -1.61 15.40 4.27
N VAL A 181 -1.22 14.91 5.46
CA VAL A 181 -0.04 14.05 5.66
C VAL A 181 -0.37 12.60 6.01
N TYR A 182 -1.63 12.29 6.30
CA TYR A 182 -2.10 10.95 6.69
C TYR A 182 -3.51 10.66 6.19
N GLY A 183 -3.72 9.43 5.67
CA GLY A 183 -5.03 8.89 5.26
C GLY A 183 -5.46 9.29 3.85
N PHE A 184 -6.47 8.59 3.35
CA PHE A 184 -7.14 8.79 2.06
C PHE A 184 -6.30 8.49 0.80
N ASP A 185 -5.02 8.17 0.92
CA ASP A 185 -4.15 7.84 -0.21
C ASP A 185 -4.62 6.60 -0.98
N ASP A 186 -5.08 5.58 -0.26
CA ASP A 186 -5.66 4.36 -0.80
C ASP A 186 -6.99 4.62 -1.53
N THR A 187 -7.92 5.32 -0.88
CA THR A 187 -9.22 5.66 -1.46
C THR A 187 -9.05 6.55 -2.71
N LEU A 188 -8.17 7.55 -2.67
CA LEU A 188 -7.86 8.39 -3.83
C LEU A 188 -7.21 7.59 -4.96
N ALA A 189 -6.34 6.62 -4.65
CA ALA A 189 -5.75 5.72 -5.64
C ALA A 189 -6.84 4.84 -6.30
N CYS A 190 -7.78 4.29 -5.52
CA CYS A 190 -8.89 3.51 -6.02
C CYS A 190 -9.81 4.33 -6.93
N ILE A 191 -10.16 5.56 -6.55
CA ILE A 191 -10.95 6.48 -7.38
C ILE A 191 -10.25 6.73 -8.72
N ARG A 192 -8.96 7.07 -8.71
CA ARG A 192 -8.16 7.35 -9.89
C ARG A 192 -8.05 6.13 -10.81
N ALA A 193 -7.82 4.94 -10.24
CA ALA A 193 -7.81 3.69 -11.01
C ALA A 193 -9.14 3.44 -11.73
N LYS A 194 -10.26 3.63 -11.03
CA LYS A 194 -11.60 3.48 -11.63
C LYS A 194 -11.89 4.52 -12.73
N LEU A 195 -11.50 5.77 -12.53
CA LEU A 195 -11.61 6.82 -13.56
C LEU A 195 -10.78 6.52 -14.80
N LEU A 196 -9.68 5.78 -14.64
CA LEU A 196 -8.85 5.30 -15.76
C LEU A 196 -9.34 3.96 -16.35
N GLY A 197 -10.49 3.44 -15.91
CA GLY A 197 -11.13 2.22 -16.44
C GLY A 197 -10.57 0.91 -15.86
N TYR A 198 -9.81 0.95 -14.79
CA TYR A 198 -9.29 -0.26 -14.14
C TYR A 198 -10.25 -0.81 -13.10
N LYS A 199 -10.27 -2.13 -13.00
CA LYS A 199 -10.88 -2.86 -11.88
C LYS A 199 -9.90 -3.04 -10.74
N LEU A 200 -10.44 -3.31 -9.54
CA LEU A 200 -9.72 -3.54 -8.31
C LEU A 200 -10.06 -4.92 -7.77
N ALA A 201 -9.09 -5.58 -7.11
CA ALA A 201 -9.35 -6.87 -6.47
C ALA A 201 -8.47 -7.09 -5.25
N PHE A 202 -8.84 -8.06 -4.43
CA PHE A 202 -7.98 -8.67 -3.41
C PHE A 202 -7.50 -10.04 -3.84
N LEU A 203 -6.38 -10.47 -3.29
CA LEU A 203 -5.93 -11.86 -3.32
C LEU A 203 -6.40 -12.53 -2.01
N PRO A 204 -7.53 -13.28 -2.02
CA PRO A 204 -8.26 -13.60 -0.79
C PRO A 204 -7.63 -14.70 0.07
N HIS A 205 -6.69 -15.48 -0.48
CA HIS A 205 -6.05 -16.61 0.20
C HIS A 205 -4.68 -16.25 0.81
N ILE A 206 -4.18 -15.03 0.54
CA ILE A 206 -3.03 -14.47 1.24
C ILE A 206 -3.54 -13.39 2.16
N ASP A 207 -3.54 -13.68 3.43
CA ASP A 207 -3.95 -12.75 4.46
C ASP A 207 -2.73 -12.15 5.18
N ILE A 208 -2.92 -10.97 5.72
CA ILE A 208 -1.89 -10.23 6.42
C ILE A 208 -2.30 -9.99 7.87
N ASP A 209 -1.31 -10.08 8.76
CA ASP A 209 -1.44 -9.64 10.13
C ASP A 209 -1.12 -8.15 10.21
N HIS A 210 -2.10 -7.33 10.55
CA HIS A 210 -1.90 -5.94 10.91
C HIS A 210 -1.61 -5.88 12.41
N ILE A 211 -0.36 -5.60 12.75
CA ILE A 211 0.17 -5.77 14.09
C ILE A 211 0.00 -4.54 14.99
N ASP A 212 -0.48 -3.42 14.46
CA ASP A 212 -0.93 -2.28 15.26
C ASP A 212 -2.31 -2.59 15.84
N VAL A 213 -2.35 -2.87 17.12
CA VAL A 213 -3.59 -3.24 17.83
C VAL A 213 -4.56 -2.08 18.01
N GLY A 214 -4.13 -0.85 17.74
CA GLY A 214 -4.93 0.34 17.94
C GLY A 214 -5.25 0.65 19.39
N GLY A 215 -6.16 1.61 19.62
CA GLY A 215 -6.64 1.97 20.98
C GLY A 215 -5.72 2.88 21.78
N ASP A 216 -4.65 3.34 21.19
CA ASP A 216 -3.68 4.27 21.77
C ASP A 216 -3.89 5.73 21.30
N ALA A 217 -3.12 6.63 21.87
CA ALA A 217 -3.16 8.05 21.50
C ALA A 217 -2.88 8.31 20.01
N TYR A 218 -2.07 7.43 19.38
CA TYR A 218 -1.80 7.53 17.94
C TYR A 218 -3.03 7.17 17.10
N THR A 219 -3.79 6.17 17.51
CA THR A 219 -5.06 5.80 16.87
C THR A 219 -6.09 6.92 17.00
N GLU A 220 -6.16 7.57 18.16
CA GLU A 220 -7.03 8.73 18.37
C GLU A 220 -6.61 9.91 17.50
N TRP A 221 -5.31 10.18 17.41
CA TRP A 221 -4.76 11.20 16.52
C TRP A 221 -5.13 10.91 15.06
N LYS A 222 -4.93 9.66 14.58
CA LYS A 222 -5.31 9.25 13.21
C LYS A 222 -6.77 9.57 12.89
N ARG A 223 -7.68 9.21 13.82
CA ARG A 223 -9.12 9.43 13.66
C ARG A 223 -9.47 10.91 13.61
N LYS A 224 -8.92 11.68 14.54
CA LYS A 224 -9.13 13.14 14.61
C LYS A 224 -8.60 13.83 13.35
N TYR A 225 -7.36 13.53 12.95
CA TYR A 225 -6.72 14.09 11.77
C TYR A 225 -7.49 13.78 10.49
N ALA A 226 -7.92 12.53 10.30
CA ALA A 226 -8.74 12.16 9.15
C ALA A 226 -10.06 12.94 9.13
N GLY A 227 -10.69 13.16 10.28
CA GLY A 227 -11.89 14.02 10.39
C GLY A 227 -11.64 15.47 9.97
N GLU A 228 -10.53 16.06 10.40
CA GLU A 228 -10.12 17.42 10.04
C GLU A 228 -9.80 17.57 8.54
N LYS A 229 -9.35 16.48 7.88
CA LYS A 229 -8.99 16.45 6.44
C LYS A 229 -10.12 16.02 5.52
N MET A 230 -11.28 15.71 6.05
CA MET A 230 -12.41 15.21 5.27
C MET A 230 -12.88 16.19 4.18
N GLU A 231 -12.93 17.48 4.48
CA GLU A 231 -13.32 18.50 3.49
C GLU A 231 -12.30 18.58 2.34
N GLU A 232 -10.99 18.53 2.66
CA GLU A 232 -9.94 18.52 1.66
C GLU A 232 -10.03 17.26 0.77
N PHE A 233 -10.28 16.10 1.40
CA PHE A 233 -10.50 14.85 0.67
C PHE A 233 -11.67 14.96 -0.31
N TYR A 234 -12.83 15.49 0.12
CA TYR A 234 -13.99 15.65 -0.77
C TYR A 234 -13.71 16.61 -1.92
N LYS A 235 -12.99 17.71 -1.69
CA LYS A 235 -12.58 18.64 -2.75
C LYS A 235 -11.70 17.94 -3.79
N ILE A 236 -10.73 17.13 -3.35
CA ILE A 236 -9.87 16.35 -4.25
C ILE A 236 -10.72 15.32 -5.03
N LYS A 237 -11.56 14.55 -4.34
CA LYS A 237 -12.44 13.55 -4.95
C LYS A 237 -13.35 14.17 -6.02
N GLU A 238 -14.05 15.23 -5.71
CA GLU A 238 -14.92 15.95 -6.65
C GLU A 238 -14.13 16.52 -7.82
N GLY A 239 -12.96 17.10 -7.55
CA GLY A 239 -12.07 17.63 -8.59
C GLY A 239 -11.57 16.56 -9.54
N LEU A 240 -11.27 15.36 -9.06
CA LEU A 240 -10.93 14.21 -9.90
C LEU A 240 -12.11 13.76 -10.77
N ILE A 241 -13.31 13.68 -10.19
CA ILE A 241 -14.52 13.22 -10.90
C ILE A 241 -14.95 14.21 -11.99
N ASN A 242 -14.88 15.49 -11.72
CA ASN A 242 -15.29 16.53 -12.68
C ASN A 242 -14.13 17.03 -13.58
N GLY A 243 -12.91 16.48 -13.43
CA GLY A 243 -11.74 16.78 -14.26
C GLY A 243 -11.04 18.11 -13.94
N THR A 244 -11.37 18.79 -12.83
CA THR A 244 -10.67 20.03 -12.40
C THR A 244 -9.35 19.75 -11.69
N ILE A 245 -9.16 18.54 -11.18
CA ILE A 245 -7.90 18.05 -10.67
C ILE A 245 -7.38 16.97 -11.61
N PRO A 246 -6.12 17.02 -12.06
CA PRO A 246 -5.56 16.02 -12.96
C PRO A 246 -5.43 14.67 -12.25
N ILE A 247 -5.75 13.59 -12.98
CA ILE A 247 -5.56 12.22 -12.47
C ILE A 247 -4.08 11.93 -12.27
N LYS A 248 -3.19 12.43 -13.13
CA LYS A 248 -1.75 12.18 -13.07
C LYS A 248 -1.08 13.10 -12.05
N VAL A 249 -0.25 12.48 -11.19
CA VAL A 249 0.70 13.15 -10.30
C VAL A 249 2.10 12.89 -10.82
N GLU A 250 2.89 13.92 -11.04
CA GLU A 250 4.30 13.74 -11.41
C GLU A 250 5.09 13.21 -10.21
N LEU A 251 6.06 12.33 -10.50
CA LEU A 251 6.96 11.69 -9.51
C LEU A 251 8.25 12.48 -9.37
#